data_b02e7b7ca7f12d04c659c726d8ea956f
#
_entry.id   b02e7b7ca7f12d04c659c726d8ea956f
#
_cell.length_a   1.000
_cell.length_b   1.000
_cell.length_c   1.000
_cell.angle_alpha   90.00
_cell.angle_beta   90.00
_cell.angle_gamma   90.00
#
_symmetry.space_group_name_H-M   'P 1'
#
loop_
_entity.id
_entity.type
_entity.pdbx_description
1 polymer ?
#
loop_
_entity_poly.entity_id
_entity_poly.type
_entity_poly.pdbx_seq_one_letter_code
_entity_poly.pdbx_strand_id
1 'polypeptide(L)'
;SLKWCEKHIEELREYLLLKNGIASPSTACRILSGIDEELFALEFMEWIGEIVSTKGIHLSIDGKALRGAMEKVKDFRAPMILNAIDAVTGLVVAQMPIKNKDCEIKAIPELLKLLDIHGSTVTTDAIGTQTRIMDQIISQEGHFVLMVKKNQPQSYEEIVKYLEEMS
;
A
#
# COMPACT_ATOMS: atom_id res chain seq x y z
N SER A 1 -12.07 -14.51 -6.23
CA SER A 1 -12.93 -15.57 -5.71
C SER A 1 -12.74 -16.83 -6.54
N LEU A 2 -12.87 -18.02 -5.97
CA LEU A 2 -12.72 -19.31 -6.68
C LEU A 2 -13.64 -19.43 -7.90
N LYS A 3 -14.84 -18.85 -7.84
CA LYS A 3 -15.76 -18.76 -8.98
C LYS A 3 -15.15 -18.01 -10.19
N TRP A 4 -14.29 -17.02 -9.95
CA TRP A 4 -13.56 -16.36 -11.03
C TRP A 4 -12.56 -17.33 -11.66
N CYS A 5 -11.79 -18.07 -10.84
CA CYS A 5 -10.84 -19.07 -11.34
C CYS A 5 -11.54 -20.18 -12.15
N GLU A 6 -12.72 -20.65 -11.72
CA GLU A 6 -13.51 -21.64 -12.46
C GLU A 6 -13.92 -21.10 -13.85
N LYS A 7 -14.31 -19.81 -13.92
CA LYS A 7 -14.70 -19.16 -15.17
C LYS A 7 -13.53 -18.98 -16.14
N HIS A 8 -12.31 -18.77 -15.61
CA HIS A 8 -11.10 -18.48 -16.39
C HIS A 8 -10.10 -19.64 -16.36
N ILE A 9 -10.58 -20.88 -16.17
CA ILE A 9 -9.72 -22.06 -15.99
C ILE A 9 -8.82 -22.33 -17.19
N GLU A 10 -9.28 -22.08 -18.41
CA GLU A 10 -8.48 -22.31 -19.62
C GLU A 10 -7.33 -21.31 -19.74
N GLU A 11 -7.58 -20.05 -19.40
CA GLU A 11 -6.54 -19.01 -19.33
C GLU A 11 -5.50 -19.33 -18.24
N LEU A 12 -5.98 -19.79 -17.08
CA LEU A 12 -5.08 -20.16 -15.97
C LEU A 12 -4.23 -21.39 -16.29
N ARG A 13 -4.71 -22.31 -17.13
CA ARG A 13 -3.93 -23.49 -17.56
C ARG A 13 -2.72 -23.16 -18.41
N GLU A 14 -2.69 -22.00 -19.05
CA GLU A 14 -1.51 -21.53 -19.77
C GLU A 14 -0.32 -21.24 -18.83
N TYR A 15 -0.60 -20.87 -17.58
CA TYR A 15 0.39 -20.48 -16.58
C TYR A 15 0.56 -21.50 -15.45
N LEU A 16 -0.47 -22.32 -15.18
CA LEU A 16 -0.52 -23.22 -14.03
C LEU A 16 -0.87 -24.64 -14.42
N LEU A 17 -0.15 -25.61 -13.86
CA LEU A 17 -0.46 -27.05 -14.02
C LEU A 17 -1.71 -27.43 -13.23
N LEU A 18 -2.88 -27.07 -13.72
CA LEU A 18 -4.19 -27.38 -13.08
C LEU A 18 -4.72 -28.75 -13.51
N LYS A 19 -3.94 -29.82 -13.31
CA LYS A 19 -4.33 -31.19 -13.70
C LYS A 19 -5.66 -31.66 -13.09
N ASN A 20 -5.94 -31.23 -11.88
CA ASN A 20 -7.13 -31.62 -11.11
C ASN A 20 -8.18 -30.48 -11.01
N GLY A 21 -8.06 -29.45 -11.85
CA GLY A 21 -8.92 -28.27 -11.79
C GLY A 21 -8.56 -27.29 -10.66
N ILE A 22 -9.53 -26.45 -10.29
CA ILE A 22 -9.38 -25.44 -9.25
C ILE A 22 -9.50 -26.08 -7.86
N ALA A 23 -8.64 -25.69 -6.94
CA ALA A 23 -8.67 -26.16 -5.55
C ALA A 23 -10.02 -25.87 -4.87
N SER A 24 -10.45 -26.76 -3.99
CA SER A 24 -11.64 -26.52 -3.17
C SER A 24 -11.43 -25.30 -2.25
N PRO A 25 -12.50 -24.61 -1.80
CA PRO A 25 -12.39 -23.48 -0.88
C PRO A 25 -11.56 -23.79 0.38
N SER A 26 -11.72 -24.96 0.96
CA SER A 26 -10.98 -25.41 2.15
C SER A 26 -9.49 -25.62 1.86
N THR A 27 -9.18 -26.17 0.70
CA THR A 27 -7.79 -26.36 0.26
C THR A 27 -7.13 -25.01 -0.01
N ALA A 28 -7.80 -24.10 -0.70
CA ALA A 28 -7.31 -22.75 -0.96
C ALA A 28 -7.06 -21.98 0.35
N CYS A 29 -8.00 -22.01 1.30
CA CYS A 29 -7.81 -21.40 2.62
C CYS A 29 -6.61 -21.98 3.35
N ARG A 30 -6.40 -23.31 3.33
CA ARG A 30 -5.26 -23.96 3.99
C ARG A 30 -3.93 -23.54 3.37
N ILE A 31 -3.86 -23.43 2.04
CA ILE A 31 -2.65 -22.96 1.35
C ILE A 31 -2.37 -21.50 1.72
N LEU A 32 -3.37 -20.62 1.59
CA LEU A 32 -3.22 -19.18 1.88
C LEU A 32 -2.86 -18.92 3.34
N SER A 33 -3.41 -19.72 4.28
CA SER A 33 -3.06 -19.57 5.71
C SER A 33 -1.64 -20.05 6.05
N GLY A 34 -0.98 -20.77 5.16
CA GLY A 34 0.41 -21.21 5.32
C GLY A 34 1.44 -20.29 4.66
N ILE A 35 1.00 -19.22 3.99
CA ILE A 35 1.89 -18.24 3.38
C ILE A 35 2.42 -17.31 4.46
N ASP A 36 3.74 -17.14 4.51
CA ASP A 36 4.39 -16.10 5.29
C ASP A 36 4.09 -14.74 4.65
N GLU A 37 3.42 -13.86 5.38
CA GLU A 37 2.95 -12.59 4.84
C GLU A 37 4.07 -11.58 4.55
N GLU A 38 5.16 -11.63 5.35
CA GLU A 38 6.30 -10.72 5.16
C GLU A 38 7.11 -11.17 3.94
N LEU A 39 7.39 -12.47 3.83
CA LEU A 39 8.07 -13.03 2.65
C LEU A 39 7.26 -12.83 1.38
N PHE A 40 5.95 -13.07 1.43
CA PHE A 40 5.08 -12.83 0.27
C PHE A 40 5.09 -11.37 -0.18
N ALA A 41 5.09 -10.42 0.76
CA ALA A 41 5.16 -9.00 0.42
C ALA A 41 6.47 -8.63 -0.27
N LEU A 42 7.61 -9.19 0.17
CA LEU A 42 8.91 -8.97 -0.46
C LEU A 42 8.96 -9.54 -1.88
N GLU A 43 8.60 -10.81 -2.07
CA GLU A 43 8.55 -11.47 -3.37
C GLU A 43 7.59 -10.75 -4.35
N PHE A 44 6.45 -10.29 -3.83
CA PHE A 44 5.50 -9.51 -4.62
C PHE A 44 6.10 -8.18 -5.10
N MET A 45 6.82 -7.47 -4.22
CA MET A 45 7.46 -6.20 -4.59
C MET A 45 8.59 -6.40 -5.60
N GLU A 46 9.39 -7.46 -5.46
CA GLU A 46 10.42 -7.82 -6.43
C GLU A 46 9.80 -8.10 -7.80
N TRP A 47 8.80 -8.96 -7.84
CA TRP A 47 8.08 -9.28 -9.09
C TRP A 47 7.43 -8.06 -9.75
N ILE A 48 6.77 -7.18 -8.97
CA ILE A 48 6.19 -5.95 -9.52
C ILE A 48 7.29 -5.02 -10.03
N GLY A 49 8.43 -4.91 -9.34
CA GLY A 49 9.57 -4.09 -9.73
C GLY A 49 10.19 -4.49 -11.08
N GLU A 50 10.06 -5.75 -11.48
CA GLU A 50 10.47 -6.23 -12.81
C GLU A 50 9.51 -5.77 -13.93
N ILE A 51 8.25 -5.52 -13.60
CA ILE A 51 7.18 -5.20 -14.56
C ILE A 51 6.93 -3.70 -14.65
N VAL A 52 6.97 -3.01 -13.50
CA VAL A 52 6.56 -1.60 -13.38
C VAL A 52 7.68 -0.77 -12.77
N SER A 53 8.10 0.28 -13.48
CA SER A 53 8.97 1.31 -12.91
C SER A 53 8.16 2.22 -12.00
N THR A 54 8.66 2.47 -10.80
CA THR A 54 8.07 3.44 -9.87
C THR A 54 8.64 4.85 -10.01
N LYS A 55 9.52 5.09 -11.01
CA LYS A 55 10.08 6.40 -11.32
C LYS A 55 9.10 7.29 -12.07
N GLY A 56 9.00 8.54 -11.67
CA GLY A 56 8.23 9.56 -12.39
C GLY A 56 6.73 9.35 -12.37
N ILE A 57 6.19 8.49 -11.49
CA ILE A 57 4.75 8.21 -11.39
C ILE A 57 4.11 8.94 -10.20
N HIS A 58 2.78 8.92 -10.15
CA HIS A 58 2.03 9.38 -9.00
C HIS A 58 1.75 8.20 -8.05
N LEU A 59 2.40 8.18 -6.90
CA LEU A 59 2.22 7.20 -5.85
C LEU A 59 1.24 7.69 -4.79
N SER A 60 0.16 6.96 -4.58
CA SER A 60 -0.75 7.17 -3.46
C SER A 60 -0.48 6.13 -2.37
N ILE A 61 -0.22 6.60 -1.15
CA ILE A 61 0.01 5.73 0.01
C ILE A 61 -1.22 5.72 0.90
N ASP A 62 -1.77 4.53 1.17
CA ASP A 62 -3.00 4.34 1.94
C ASP A 62 -2.91 3.09 2.83
N GLY A 63 -3.29 3.24 4.09
CA GLY A 63 -3.37 2.15 5.05
C GLY A 63 -4.78 1.57 5.12
N LYS A 64 -4.94 0.29 4.81
CA LYS A 64 -6.23 -0.41 4.85
C LYS A 64 -6.31 -1.46 5.94
N ALA A 65 -7.33 -1.36 6.79
CA ALA A 65 -7.67 -2.41 7.74
C ALA A 65 -8.39 -3.57 7.04
N LEU A 66 -7.93 -4.80 7.28
CA LEU A 66 -8.55 -6.03 6.77
C LEU A 66 -9.79 -6.38 7.62
N ARG A 67 -10.91 -5.72 7.37
CA ARG A 67 -12.14 -5.84 8.21
C ARG A 67 -12.77 -7.23 8.19
N GLY A 68 -12.57 -8.05 7.17
CA GLY A 68 -13.22 -9.37 7.03
C GLY A 68 -12.58 -10.51 7.83
N ALA A 69 -11.39 -10.32 8.38
CA ALA A 69 -10.67 -11.40 9.08
C ALA A 69 -11.09 -11.60 10.55
N MET A 70 -12.02 -10.78 11.11
CA MET A 70 -12.10 -10.58 12.56
C MET A 70 -13.45 -10.60 13.23
N GLU A 71 -14.51 -11.08 12.62
CA GLU A 71 -15.83 -11.14 13.28
C GLU A 71 -15.91 -12.10 14.48
N LYS A 72 -14.85 -12.83 14.83
CA LYS A 72 -14.93 -13.91 15.84
C LYS A 72 -14.02 -13.79 17.08
N VAL A 73 -13.16 -12.77 17.20
CA VAL A 73 -12.26 -12.64 18.36
C VAL A 73 -12.36 -11.25 18.98
N LYS A 74 -12.88 -11.16 20.20
CA LYS A 74 -13.24 -9.92 20.90
C LYS A 74 -12.11 -8.93 21.21
N ASP A 75 -10.84 -9.29 21.12
CA ASP A 75 -9.71 -8.45 21.54
C ASP A 75 -8.59 -8.30 20.49
N PHE A 76 -8.84 -8.66 19.25
CA PHE A 76 -7.81 -8.60 18.22
C PHE A 76 -8.03 -7.38 17.31
N ARG A 77 -7.08 -6.47 17.23
CA ARG A 77 -7.13 -5.36 16.25
C ARG A 77 -6.92 -5.92 14.85
N ALA A 78 -7.72 -5.48 13.89
CA ALA A 78 -7.61 -5.90 12.50
C ALA A 78 -6.19 -5.67 11.98
N PRO A 79 -5.53 -6.67 11.38
CA PRO A 79 -4.28 -6.45 10.68
C PRO A 79 -4.50 -5.39 9.60
N MET A 80 -3.53 -4.53 9.44
CA MET A 80 -3.57 -3.46 8.45
C MET A 80 -2.48 -3.70 7.42
N ILE A 81 -2.74 -3.29 6.19
CA ILE A 81 -1.77 -3.29 5.11
C ILE A 81 -1.59 -1.85 4.64
N LEU A 82 -0.35 -1.37 4.62
CA LEU A 82 0.04 -0.14 3.96
C LEU A 82 0.33 -0.46 2.50
N ASN A 83 -0.34 0.24 1.59
CA ASN A 83 -0.15 0.06 0.14
C ASN A 83 0.44 1.33 -0.48
N ALA A 84 1.35 1.14 -1.42
CA ALA A 84 1.71 2.15 -2.40
C ALA A 84 1.05 1.79 -3.73
N ILE A 85 0.27 2.71 -4.27
CA ILE A 85 -0.57 2.49 -5.45
C ILE A 85 -0.16 3.51 -6.50
N ASP A 86 0.09 3.05 -7.73
CA ASP A 86 0.14 3.96 -8.88
C ASP A 86 -1.26 4.56 -9.10
N ALA A 87 -1.40 5.85 -8.86
CA ALA A 87 -2.69 6.53 -8.91
C ALA A 87 -3.30 6.60 -10.33
N VAL A 88 -2.49 6.39 -11.36
CA VAL A 88 -2.96 6.40 -12.76
C VAL A 88 -3.51 5.04 -13.17
N THR A 89 -2.79 3.97 -12.89
CA THR A 89 -3.18 2.62 -13.28
C THR A 89 -4.04 1.91 -12.22
N GLY A 90 -3.99 2.37 -10.96
CA GLY A 90 -4.61 1.70 -9.81
C GLY A 90 -3.84 0.45 -9.36
N LEU A 91 -2.64 0.21 -9.90
CA LEU A 91 -1.84 -0.96 -9.56
C LEU A 91 -1.16 -0.76 -8.20
N VAL A 92 -1.25 -1.76 -7.33
CA VAL A 92 -0.47 -1.81 -6.10
C VAL A 92 0.97 -2.16 -6.46
N VAL A 93 1.91 -1.25 -6.26
CA VAL A 93 3.33 -1.42 -6.60
C VAL A 93 4.17 -1.84 -5.39
N ALA A 94 3.69 -1.60 -4.18
CA ALA A 94 4.29 -2.14 -2.96
C ALA A 94 3.24 -2.27 -1.86
N GLN A 95 3.46 -3.20 -0.95
CA GLN A 95 2.64 -3.36 0.24
C GLN A 95 3.48 -3.80 1.44
N MET A 96 3.05 -3.38 2.62
CA MET A 96 3.71 -3.73 3.88
C MET A 96 2.66 -4.00 4.96
N PRO A 97 2.71 -5.14 5.65
CA PRO A 97 1.85 -5.40 6.79
C PRO A 97 2.23 -4.47 7.95
N ILE A 98 1.23 -3.90 8.61
CA ILE A 98 1.42 -3.07 9.80
C ILE A 98 0.51 -3.53 10.93
N LYS A 99 1.00 -3.49 12.17
CA LYS A 99 0.28 -4.02 13.34
C LYS A 99 -1.00 -3.25 13.68
N ASN A 100 -0.97 -1.94 13.48
CA ASN A 100 -2.10 -1.05 13.78
C ASN A 100 -1.90 0.32 13.11
N LYS A 101 -2.90 1.19 13.21
CA LYS A 101 -2.89 2.53 12.63
C LYS A 101 -1.78 3.43 13.22
N ASP A 102 -1.41 3.24 14.47
CA ASP A 102 -0.34 4.04 15.11
C ASP A 102 1.04 3.73 14.51
N CYS A 103 1.19 2.56 13.87
CA CYS A 103 2.41 2.15 13.17
C CYS A 103 2.51 2.74 11.74
N GLU A 104 1.41 3.26 11.18
CA GLU A 104 1.35 3.76 9.80
C GLU A 104 2.38 4.85 9.53
N ILE A 105 2.44 5.87 10.40
CA ILE A 105 3.41 6.98 10.29
C ILE A 105 4.87 6.49 10.25
N LYS A 106 5.18 5.42 10.99
CA LYS A 106 6.53 4.84 11.03
C LYS A 106 6.80 3.94 9.83
N ALA A 107 5.78 3.30 9.31
CA ALA A 107 5.89 2.36 8.20
C ALA A 107 6.00 3.05 6.83
N ILE A 108 5.41 4.22 6.64
CA ILE A 108 5.48 4.96 5.37
C ILE A 108 6.92 5.20 4.92
N PRO A 109 7.84 5.75 5.74
CA PRO A 109 9.23 5.91 5.31
C PRO A 109 9.93 4.59 4.97
N GLU A 110 9.62 3.51 5.70
CA GLU A 110 10.21 2.19 5.43
C GLU A 110 9.69 1.60 4.12
N LEU A 111 8.40 1.76 3.81
CA LEU A 111 7.84 1.36 2.51
C LEU A 111 8.47 2.16 1.35
N LEU A 112 8.65 3.48 1.52
CA LEU A 112 9.26 4.34 0.50
C LEU A 112 10.71 3.96 0.20
N LYS A 113 11.48 3.47 1.18
CA LYS A 113 12.86 3.01 0.97
C LYS A 113 12.95 1.79 0.05
N LEU A 114 11.89 1.01 -0.05
CA LEU A 114 11.84 -0.18 -0.91
C LEU A 114 11.51 0.16 -2.36
N LEU A 115 11.18 1.42 -2.66
CA LEU A 115 10.77 1.91 -3.97
C LEU A 115 11.78 2.90 -4.52
N ASP A 116 12.01 2.86 -5.82
CA ASP A 116 12.73 3.92 -6.53
C ASP A 116 11.72 5.01 -6.94
N ILE A 117 11.63 6.05 -6.10
CA ILE A 117 10.65 7.14 -6.28
C ILE A 117 11.25 8.40 -6.92
N HIS A 118 12.42 8.28 -7.56
CA HIS A 118 13.04 9.40 -8.27
C HIS A 118 12.05 10.05 -9.26
N GLY A 119 11.84 11.36 -9.12
CA GLY A 119 10.89 12.13 -9.95
C GLY A 119 9.42 11.80 -9.75
N SER A 120 9.06 10.89 -8.84
CA SER A 120 7.67 10.53 -8.53
C SER A 120 7.04 11.53 -7.59
N THR A 121 5.71 11.69 -7.69
CA THR A 121 4.93 12.48 -6.75
C THR A 121 4.22 11.57 -5.76
N VAL A 122 4.54 11.67 -4.48
CA VAL A 122 3.94 10.89 -3.41
C VAL A 122 2.79 11.67 -2.78
N THR A 123 1.63 11.04 -2.65
CA THR A 123 0.48 11.55 -1.92
C THR A 123 0.12 10.64 -0.76
N THR A 124 -0.24 11.22 0.38
CA THR A 124 -0.78 10.51 1.54
C THR A 124 -1.96 11.28 2.11
N ASP A 125 -2.71 10.65 3.01
CA ASP A 125 -3.69 11.38 3.81
C ASP A 125 -3.01 12.28 4.86
N ALA A 126 -3.82 13.03 5.65
CA ALA A 126 -3.27 13.97 6.64
C ALA A 126 -2.42 13.33 7.75
N ILE A 127 -2.49 12.01 7.95
CA ILE A 127 -1.66 11.30 8.91
C ILE A 127 -0.20 11.22 8.42
N GLY A 128 0.00 11.14 7.10
CA GLY A 128 1.31 11.11 6.46
C GLY A 128 1.97 12.48 6.31
N THR A 129 1.34 13.58 6.74
CA THR A 129 1.92 14.93 6.69
C THR A 129 2.86 15.12 7.89
N GLN A 130 4.03 14.51 7.80
CA GLN A 130 5.07 14.50 8.83
C GLN A 130 6.43 14.84 8.21
N THR A 131 7.22 15.64 8.89
CA THR A 131 8.58 16.07 8.42
C THR A 131 9.44 14.87 8.03
N ARG A 132 9.45 13.82 8.83
CA ARG A 132 10.22 12.59 8.52
C ARG A 132 9.83 11.93 7.20
N ILE A 133 8.56 11.99 6.83
CA ILE A 133 8.07 11.44 5.55
C ILE A 133 8.50 12.34 4.40
N MET A 134 8.36 13.66 4.56
CA MET A 134 8.83 14.65 3.59
C MET A 134 10.33 14.51 3.34
N ASP A 135 11.14 14.43 4.40
CA ASP A 135 12.59 14.26 4.32
C ASP A 135 12.97 12.98 3.57
N GLN A 136 12.25 11.87 3.83
CA GLN A 136 12.48 10.61 3.12
C GLN A 136 12.20 10.76 1.62
N ILE A 137 11.09 11.40 1.24
CA ILE A 137 10.73 11.60 -0.18
C ILE A 137 11.76 12.48 -0.87
N ILE A 138 12.15 13.59 -0.24
CA ILE A 138 13.17 14.51 -0.78
C ILE A 138 14.53 13.82 -0.93
N SER A 139 14.94 13.01 0.05
CA SER A 139 16.23 12.29 0.00
C SER A 139 16.32 11.28 -1.16
N GLN A 140 15.18 10.85 -1.68
CA GLN A 140 15.08 9.97 -2.85
C GLN A 140 14.74 10.74 -4.15
N GLU A 141 14.92 12.08 -4.15
CA GLU A 141 14.63 12.95 -5.29
C GLU A 141 13.17 12.86 -5.79
N GLY A 142 12.24 12.55 -4.88
CA GLY A 142 10.80 12.55 -5.12
C GLY A 142 10.17 13.90 -4.79
N HIS A 143 8.92 14.04 -5.20
CA HIS A 143 8.02 15.17 -4.89
C HIS A 143 6.88 14.70 -3.99
N PHE A 144 6.22 15.60 -3.29
CA PHE A 144 5.05 15.27 -2.49
C PHE A 144 3.92 16.27 -2.62
N VAL A 145 2.70 15.78 -2.50
CA VAL A 145 1.50 16.60 -2.26
C VAL A 145 0.81 16.02 -1.04
N LEU A 146 0.83 16.74 0.07
CA LEU A 146 0.35 16.27 1.36
C LEU A 146 -0.85 17.11 1.82
N MET A 147 -1.80 16.47 2.47
CA MET A 147 -3.00 17.13 2.96
C MET A 147 -2.79 17.66 4.38
N VAL A 148 -2.85 18.98 4.56
CA VAL A 148 -2.83 19.62 5.88
C VAL A 148 -4.28 19.81 6.37
N LYS A 149 -4.55 19.38 7.60
CA LYS A 149 -5.85 19.53 8.27
C LYS A 149 -5.70 20.30 9.58
N LYS A 150 -6.83 20.74 10.16
CA LYS A 150 -6.87 21.47 11.44
C LYS A 150 -6.30 20.70 12.63
N ASN A 151 -6.05 19.41 12.52
CA ASN A 151 -5.31 18.63 13.52
C ASN A 151 -3.79 18.91 13.51
N GLN A 152 -3.31 19.71 12.56
CA GLN A 152 -1.96 20.24 12.47
C GLN A 152 -2.01 21.79 12.51
N PRO A 153 -2.36 22.38 13.68
CA PRO A 153 -2.77 23.78 13.78
C PRO A 153 -1.69 24.74 13.29
N GLN A 154 -0.43 24.53 13.65
CA GLN A 154 0.67 25.42 13.26
C GLN A 154 0.82 25.51 11.74
N SER A 155 0.98 24.37 11.07
CA SER A 155 1.13 24.32 9.61
C SER A 155 -0.12 24.83 8.90
N TYR A 156 -1.31 24.55 9.45
CA TYR A 156 -2.55 25.04 8.89
C TYR A 156 -2.66 26.57 8.95
N GLU A 157 -2.35 27.17 10.11
CA GLU A 157 -2.39 28.62 10.32
C GLU A 157 -1.35 29.35 9.45
N GLU A 158 -0.12 28.79 9.35
CA GLU A 158 0.93 29.37 8.48
C GLU A 158 0.51 29.36 7.01
N ILE A 159 -0.10 28.27 6.52
CA ILE A 159 -0.59 28.20 5.13
C ILE A 159 -1.72 29.20 4.90
N VAL A 160 -2.70 29.28 5.82
CA VAL A 160 -3.83 30.23 5.70
C VAL A 160 -3.29 31.65 5.65
N LYS A 161 -2.39 32.02 6.57
CA LYS A 161 -1.76 33.35 6.60
C LYS A 161 -1.03 33.67 5.29
N TYR A 162 -0.25 32.72 4.77
CA TYR A 162 0.48 32.87 3.51
C TYR A 162 -0.48 33.12 2.32
N LEU A 163 -1.59 32.38 2.25
CA LEU A 163 -2.61 32.54 1.21
C LEU A 163 -3.36 33.87 1.31
N GLU A 164 -3.63 34.36 2.53
CA GLU A 164 -4.23 35.68 2.78
C GLU A 164 -3.32 36.82 2.36
N GLU A 165 -2.01 36.68 2.56
CA GLU A 165 -0.99 37.68 2.16
C GLU A 165 -0.81 37.76 0.62
N MET A 166 -1.17 36.69 -0.10
CA MET A 166 -1.09 36.65 -1.57
C MET A 166 -2.36 37.11 -2.28
N SER A 167 -3.47 37.32 -1.56
CA SER A 167 -4.79 37.73 -2.12
C SER A 167 -4.97 39.22 -2.11
#